data_95ca7614851d600aa7d7c3f22ea9511b
#
_entry.id   95ca7614851d600aa7d7c3f22ea9511b
#
_cell.length_a   1.000
_cell.length_b   1.000
_cell.length_c   1.000
_cell.angle_alpha   90.00
_cell.angle_beta   90.00
_cell.angle_gamma   90.00
#
_symmetry.space_group_name_H-M   'P 1'
#
loop_
_entity.id
_entity.type
_entity.pdbx_description
1 polymer ?
#
loop_
_entity_poly.entity_id
_entity_poly.type
_entity_poly.pdbx_seq_one_letter_code
_entity_poly.pdbx_strand_id
1 'polypeptide(L)'
;LIPAFKRLDVNIIALTGVKNSTLANISDIVLDTSVDREACPLNLAPTTSTMITMVLGDALAVSLMELKNFKQEDFALTHPGGSLGKRLLSSVKDEMKQNNLPFIDLNSIVQDVLVKMTEGRLGLALVGTNEELKGVITDGDIRRALIDNKNFAELKAKDLMNSNPLIALESDNLQVAEKRMREAKVQCLIVKNLINEVVGVIQIFE
;
A
#
# COMPACT_ATOMS: atom_id res chain seq x y z
N LEU A 1 40.34 -5.94 3.79
CA LEU A 1 39.24 -4.99 3.51
C LEU A 1 39.62 -3.54 3.84
N ILE A 2 40.18 -3.23 5.01
CA ILE A 2 40.48 -1.85 5.46
C ILE A 2 41.40 -1.08 4.49
N PRO A 3 42.50 -1.65 3.94
CA PRO A 3 43.28 -0.95 2.95
C PRO A 3 42.52 -0.58 1.66
N ALA A 4 41.48 -1.35 1.35
CA ALA A 4 40.60 -1.05 0.24
C ALA A 4 39.69 0.15 0.55
N PHE A 5 39.09 0.21 1.74
CA PHE A 5 38.28 1.34 2.18
C PHE A 5 39.08 2.64 2.26
N LYS A 6 40.31 2.59 2.80
CA LYS A 6 41.18 3.74 2.83
C LYS A 6 41.56 4.25 1.44
N ARG A 7 41.69 3.37 0.43
CA ARG A 7 41.92 3.79 -0.97
C ARG A 7 40.71 4.45 -1.62
N LEU A 8 39.49 4.14 -1.10
CA LEU A 8 38.24 4.73 -1.58
C LEU A 8 37.91 6.05 -0.86
N ASP A 9 38.77 6.50 0.05
CA ASP A 9 38.58 7.72 0.87
C ASP A 9 37.23 7.77 1.58
N VAL A 10 36.79 6.64 2.14
CA VAL A 10 35.55 6.54 2.90
C VAL A 10 35.86 6.53 4.40
N ASN A 11 35.05 7.22 5.18
CA ASN A 11 35.14 7.22 6.64
C ASN A 11 34.74 5.86 7.22
N ILE A 12 35.49 5.40 8.20
CA ILE A 12 35.25 4.13 8.90
C ILE A 12 34.71 4.42 10.30
N ILE A 13 33.52 3.93 10.59
CA ILE A 13 32.92 3.96 11.92
C ILE A 13 33.03 2.56 12.53
N ALA A 14 33.74 2.43 13.64
CA ALA A 14 33.85 1.16 14.36
C ALA A 14 32.88 1.10 15.54
N LEU A 15 32.18 -0.01 15.68
CA LEU A 15 31.45 -0.39 16.88
C LEU A 15 32.28 -1.46 17.60
N THR A 16 32.88 -1.13 18.74
CA THR A 16 33.78 -2.04 19.45
C THR A 16 33.78 -1.78 20.95
N GLY A 17 33.83 -2.84 21.74
CA GLY A 17 33.95 -2.78 23.18
C GLY A 17 35.38 -2.54 23.69
N VAL A 18 36.38 -2.48 22.80
CA VAL A 18 37.78 -2.25 23.17
C VAL A 18 38.32 -1.02 22.48
N LYS A 19 38.39 0.10 23.21
CA LYS A 19 38.76 1.42 22.69
C LYS A 19 40.15 1.48 22.04
N ASN A 20 41.09 0.62 22.43
CA ASN A 20 42.46 0.58 21.92
C ASN A 20 42.68 -0.65 21.04
N SER A 21 41.63 -1.25 20.50
CA SER A 21 41.74 -2.36 19.54
C SER A 21 42.33 -1.90 18.20
N THR A 22 42.86 -2.86 17.43
CA THR A 22 43.35 -2.60 16.07
C THR A 22 42.22 -1.93 15.24
N LEU A 23 40.98 -2.39 15.38
CA LEU A 23 39.83 -1.83 14.68
C LEU A 23 39.59 -0.38 15.08
N ALA A 24 39.58 -0.06 16.37
CA ALA A 24 39.42 1.31 16.87
C ALA A 24 40.51 2.25 16.33
N ASN A 25 41.76 1.81 16.38
CA ASN A 25 42.93 2.65 15.99
C ASN A 25 42.98 2.99 14.49
N ILE A 26 42.31 2.23 13.64
CA ILE A 26 42.28 2.48 12.19
C ILE A 26 41.00 3.14 11.70
N SER A 27 40.04 3.37 12.61
CA SER A 27 38.73 3.96 12.32
C SER A 27 38.75 5.46 12.58
N ASP A 28 37.93 6.19 11.83
CA ASP A 28 37.80 7.64 11.97
C ASP A 28 36.88 8.01 13.13
N ILE A 29 35.91 7.16 13.43
CA ILE A 29 34.97 7.29 14.56
C ILE A 29 34.85 5.95 15.27
N VAL A 30 34.84 5.98 16.61
CA VAL A 30 34.66 4.80 17.45
C VAL A 30 33.42 4.98 18.31
N LEU A 31 32.48 4.05 18.19
CA LEU A 31 31.32 3.94 19.07
C LEU A 31 31.57 2.82 20.06
N ASP A 32 31.52 3.15 21.35
CA ASP A 32 31.81 2.24 22.45
C ASP A 32 30.61 1.28 22.65
N THR A 33 30.84 0.00 22.42
CA THR A 33 29.88 -1.08 22.69
C THR A 33 30.34 -1.99 23.84
N SER A 34 31.21 -1.49 24.73
CA SER A 34 31.69 -2.25 25.88
C SER A 34 30.53 -2.60 26.82
N VAL A 35 30.61 -3.80 27.40
CA VAL A 35 29.68 -4.30 28.40
C VAL A 35 30.46 -4.87 29.57
N ASP A 36 29.96 -4.71 30.79
CA ASP A 36 30.64 -5.24 31.99
C ASP A 36 30.68 -6.77 32.01
N ARG A 37 29.61 -7.40 31.50
CA ARG A 37 29.49 -8.84 31.38
C ARG A 37 28.46 -9.25 30.35
N GLU A 38 28.65 -10.45 29.78
CA GLU A 38 27.65 -11.09 28.95
C GLU A 38 26.53 -11.68 29.82
N ALA A 39 25.29 -11.75 29.26
CA ALA A 39 24.16 -12.43 29.91
C ALA A 39 24.34 -13.95 29.94
N CYS A 40 25.21 -14.49 29.13
CA CYS A 40 25.60 -15.89 29.15
C CYS A 40 26.14 -16.28 30.53
N PRO A 41 25.64 -17.37 31.16
CA PRO A 41 26.08 -17.78 32.50
C PRO A 41 27.60 -18.00 32.62
N LEU A 42 28.25 -18.41 31.53
CA LEU A 42 29.70 -18.63 31.47
C LEU A 42 30.47 -17.37 31.03
N ASN A 43 29.79 -16.27 30.73
CA ASN A 43 30.39 -15.02 30.22
C ASN A 43 31.22 -15.25 28.93
N LEU A 44 30.86 -16.22 28.09
CA LEU A 44 31.60 -16.60 26.89
C LEU A 44 30.87 -16.28 25.61
N ALA A 45 29.55 -16.56 25.55
CA ALA A 45 28.76 -16.33 24.35
C ALA A 45 28.37 -14.85 24.25
N PRO A 46 28.55 -14.21 23.08
CA PRO A 46 28.12 -12.82 22.87
C PRO A 46 26.60 -12.75 22.97
N THR A 47 26.12 -11.95 23.90
CA THR A 47 24.70 -11.73 24.22
C THR A 47 24.44 -10.26 24.47
N THR A 48 24.86 -9.72 25.61
CA THR A 48 24.70 -8.29 25.92
C THR A 48 25.46 -7.41 24.94
N SER A 49 26.67 -7.80 24.57
CA SER A 49 27.48 -7.08 23.56
C SER A 49 26.82 -7.08 22.17
N THR A 50 26.18 -8.17 21.79
CA THR A 50 25.41 -8.24 20.53
C THR A 50 24.22 -7.29 20.57
N MET A 51 23.47 -7.27 21.66
CA MET A 51 22.31 -6.39 21.82
C MET A 51 22.68 -4.92 21.72
N ILE A 52 23.72 -4.48 22.43
CA ILE A 52 24.12 -3.07 22.38
C ILE A 52 24.62 -2.66 20.99
N THR A 53 25.31 -3.56 20.29
CA THR A 53 25.77 -3.33 18.92
C THR A 53 24.58 -3.17 17.96
N MET A 54 23.55 -4.02 18.08
CA MET A 54 22.32 -3.91 17.29
C MET A 54 21.61 -2.59 17.57
N VAL A 55 21.38 -2.24 18.83
CA VAL A 55 20.69 -1.00 19.21
C VAL A 55 21.41 0.24 18.66
N LEU A 56 22.74 0.28 18.76
CA LEU A 56 23.52 1.37 18.18
C LEU A 56 23.45 1.41 16.66
N GLY A 57 23.46 0.24 16.00
CA GLY A 57 23.27 0.13 14.55
C GLY A 57 21.92 0.67 14.10
N ASP A 58 20.86 0.30 14.79
CA ASP A 58 19.51 0.78 14.53
C ASP A 58 19.39 2.29 14.77
N ALA A 59 19.96 2.78 15.88
CA ALA A 59 19.98 4.22 16.18
C ALA A 59 20.68 5.03 15.07
N LEU A 60 21.82 4.55 14.57
CA LEU A 60 22.51 5.16 13.43
C LEU A 60 21.66 5.14 12.17
N ALA A 61 21.04 4.01 11.86
CA ALA A 61 20.19 3.89 10.68
C ALA A 61 19.01 4.86 10.73
N VAL A 62 18.30 4.92 11.87
CA VAL A 62 17.16 5.83 12.06
C VAL A 62 17.61 7.29 11.97
N SER A 63 18.72 7.65 12.63
CA SER A 63 19.27 9.01 12.58
C SER A 63 19.65 9.43 11.15
N LEU A 64 20.21 8.50 10.36
CA LEU A 64 20.53 8.75 8.96
C LEU A 64 19.28 8.88 8.09
N MET A 65 18.23 8.11 8.38
CA MET A 65 16.95 8.25 7.70
C MET A 65 16.34 9.63 7.93
N GLU A 66 16.36 10.12 9.17
CA GLU A 66 15.88 11.48 9.51
C GLU A 66 16.72 12.56 8.82
N LEU A 67 18.06 12.50 8.94
CA LEU A 67 18.96 13.47 8.32
C LEU A 67 18.83 13.54 6.79
N LYS A 68 18.57 12.43 6.15
CA LYS A 68 18.37 12.35 4.71
C LYS A 68 16.93 12.60 4.26
N ASN A 69 16.01 12.86 5.19
CA ASN A 69 14.58 12.94 4.92
C ASN A 69 14.09 11.72 4.09
N PHE A 70 14.56 10.52 4.48
CA PHE A 70 14.28 9.27 3.78
C PHE A 70 12.80 8.92 3.86
N LYS A 71 12.18 8.68 2.71
CA LYS A 71 10.76 8.44 2.57
C LYS A 71 10.45 6.98 2.21
N GLN A 72 9.18 6.62 2.27
CA GLN A 72 8.71 5.29 1.89
C GLN A 72 9.03 4.96 0.43
N GLU A 73 8.98 5.96 -0.45
CA GLU A 73 9.31 5.83 -1.86
C GLU A 73 10.79 5.46 -2.07
N ASP A 74 11.69 6.04 -1.28
CA ASP A 74 13.12 5.71 -1.31
C ASP A 74 13.37 4.26 -0.86
N PHE A 75 12.62 3.81 0.16
CA PHE A 75 12.65 2.41 0.60
C PHE A 75 12.18 1.47 -0.52
N ALA A 76 11.10 1.81 -1.19
CA ALA A 76 10.54 1.00 -2.26
C ALA A 76 11.52 0.84 -3.44
N LEU A 77 12.22 1.91 -3.82
CA LEU A 77 13.23 1.89 -4.87
C LEU A 77 14.40 0.94 -4.55
N THR A 78 14.79 0.84 -3.27
CA THR A 78 15.87 -0.04 -2.83
C THR A 78 15.41 -1.48 -2.53
N HIS A 79 14.11 -1.70 -2.33
CA HIS A 79 13.51 -3.00 -2.00
C HIS A 79 12.33 -3.39 -2.91
N PRO A 80 12.46 -3.34 -4.25
CA PRO A 80 11.34 -3.51 -5.18
C PRO A 80 10.73 -4.92 -5.18
N GLY A 81 11.50 -5.92 -4.77
CA GLY A 81 11.05 -7.33 -4.77
C GLY A 81 10.26 -7.76 -3.54
N GLY A 82 10.24 -6.97 -2.47
CA GLY A 82 9.50 -7.27 -1.24
C GLY A 82 8.00 -6.94 -1.36
N SER A 83 7.16 -7.57 -0.55
CA SER A 83 5.72 -7.27 -0.50
C SER A 83 5.44 -5.80 -0.23
N LEU A 84 6.21 -5.19 0.68
CA LEU A 84 6.10 -3.77 1.00
C LEU A 84 6.55 -2.89 -0.17
N GLY A 85 7.67 -3.21 -0.83
CA GLY A 85 8.17 -2.47 -1.98
C GLY A 85 7.19 -2.50 -3.16
N LYS A 86 6.65 -3.66 -3.49
CA LYS A 86 5.60 -3.81 -4.51
C LYS A 86 4.40 -2.94 -4.19
N ARG A 87 3.88 -3.03 -2.97
CA ARG A 87 2.71 -2.26 -2.54
C ARG A 87 2.92 -0.75 -2.58
N LEU A 88 4.14 -0.27 -2.28
CA LEU A 88 4.50 1.15 -2.33
C LEU A 88 4.60 1.68 -3.76
N LEU A 89 5.01 0.84 -4.71
CA LEU A 89 5.22 1.21 -6.11
C LEU A 89 4.02 0.92 -7.00
N SER A 90 3.05 0.09 -6.56
CA SER A 90 1.88 -0.27 -7.37
C SER A 90 0.97 0.93 -7.61
N SER A 91 0.53 1.06 -8.84
CA SER A 91 -0.56 1.95 -9.24
C SER A 91 -1.91 1.23 -9.15
N VAL A 92 -2.99 2.00 -9.19
CA VAL A 92 -4.35 1.45 -9.28
C VAL A 92 -4.50 0.57 -10.52
N LYS A 93 -3.82 0.92 -11.63
CA LYS A 93 -3.82 0.15 -12.88
C LYS A 93 -3.30 -1.28 -12.72
N ASP A 94 -2.32 -1.48 -11.84
CA ASP A 94 -1.68 -2.79 -11.65
C ASP A 94 -2.60 -3.79 -10.93
N GLU A 95 -3.58 -3.29 -10.15
CA GLU A 95 -4.45 -4.11 -9.30
C GLU A 95 -5.95 -4.01 -9.67
N MET A 96 -6.35 -3.04 -10.53
CA MET A 96 -7.75 -2.88 -10.91
C MET A 96 -8.26 -4.01 -11.78
N LYS A 97 -9.53 -4.31 -11.68
CA LYS A 97 -10.24 -5.22 -12.57
C LYS A 97 -10.69 -4.46 -13.81
N GLN A 98 -10.22 -4.90 -14.98
CA GLN A 98 -10.43 -4.20 -16.27
C GLN A 98 -11.41 -4.96 -17.18
N ASN A 99 -11.48 -6.27 -17.03
CA ASN A 99 -12.26 -7.13 -17.91
C ASN A 99 -13.66 -7.38 -17.37
N ASN A 100 -14.64 -7.53 -18.26
CA ASN A 100 -16.02 -7.86 -17.94
C ASN A 100 -16.66 -6.91 -16.93
N LEU A 101 -16.45 -5.60 -17.13
CA LEU A 101 -17.07 -4.57 -16.30
C LEU A 101 -18.61 -4.62 -16.46
N PRO A 102 -19.38 -4.63 -15.37
CA PRO A 102 -20.83 -4.85 -15.39
C PRO A 102 -21.60 -3.57 -15.74
N PHE A 103 -21.46 -3.09 -16.98
CA PHE A 103 -22.22 -1.95 -17.48
C PHE A 103 -23.67 -2.32 -17.74
N ILE A 104 -24.58 -1.37 -17.43
CA ILE A 104 -26.03 -1.51 -17.60
C ILE A 104 -26.66 -0.18 -18.02
N ASP A 105 -27.79 -0.25 -18.74
CA ASP A 105 -28.54 0.94 -19.14
C ASP A 105 -29.37 1.54 -17.98
N LEU A 106 -29.56 2.85 -18.02
CA LEU A 106 -30.35 3.62 -17.04
C LEU A 106 -31.78 3.08 -16.81
N ASN A 107 -32.39 2.54 -17.85
CA ASN A 107 -33.77 2.06 -17.83
C ASN A 107 -33.89 0.55 -17.60
N SER A 108 -32.79 -0.16 -17.44
CA SER A 108 -32.79 -1.59 -17.13
C SER A 108 -33.52 -1.84 -15.81
N ILE A 109 -34.32 -2.89 -15.77
CA ILE A 109 -35.05 -3.29 -14.54
C ILE A 109 -34.10 -3.94 -13.53
N VAL A 110 -34.48 -3.93 -12.28
CA VAL A 110 -33.68 -4.46 -11.18
C VAL A 110 -33.20 -5.90 -11.39
N GLN A 111 -34.01 -6.73 -12.08
CA GLN A 111 -33.64 -8.11 -12.38
C GLN A 111 -32.40 -8.19 -13.28
N ASP A 112 -32.33 -7.37 -14.34
CA ASP A 112 -31.18 -7.29 -15.23
C ASP A 112 -29.95 -6.73 -14.50
N VAL A 113 -30.14 -5.77 -13.58
CA VAL A 113 -29.08 -5.25 -12.71
C VAL A 113 -28.45 -6.38 -11.91
N LEU A 114 -29.28 -7.21 -11.25
CA LEU A 114 -28.82 -8.34 -10.42
C LEU A 114 -28.05 -9.39 -11.24
N VAL A 115 -28.55 -9.71 -12.45
CA VAL A 115 -27.85 -10.62 -13.37
C VAL A 115 -26.49 -10.06 -13.69
N LYS A 116 -26.41 -8.77 -14.08
CA LYS A 116 -25.15 -8.12 -14.47
C LYS A 116 -24.15 -8.02 -13.34
N MET A 117 -24.61 -7.71 -12.12
CA MET A 117 -23.76 -7.72 -10.91
C MET A 117 -23.17 -9.11 -10.65
N THR A 118 -24.00 -10.16 -10.81
CA THR A 118 -23.57 -11.56 -10.63
C THR A 118 -22.52 -11.97 -11.67
N GLU A 119 -22.72 -11.60 -12.94
CA GLU A 119 -21.76 -11.86 -14.03
C GLU A 119 -20.42 -11.15 -13.78
N GLY A 120 -20.46 -9.88 -13.37
CA GLY A 120 -19.28 -9.06 -13.11
C GLY A 120 -18.47 -9.50 -11.89
N ARG A 121 -19.11 -10.14 -10.91
CA ARG A 121 -18.49 -10.60 -9.64
C ARG A 121 -17.76 -9.48 -8.88
N LEU A 122 -18.29 -8.26 -8.95
CA LEU A 122 -17.73 -7.06 -8.31
C LEU A 122 -18.61 -6.52 -7.20
N GLY A 123 -19.78 -7.13 -6.95
CA GLY A 123 -20.78 -6.61 -6.00
C GLY A 123 -21.34 -5.24 -6.38
N LEU A 124 -21.19 -4.85 -7.64
CA LEU A 124 -21.69 -3.59 -8.19
C LEU A 124 -22.09 -3.72 -9.66
N ALA A 125 -22.90 -2.73 -10.14
CA ALA A 125 -23.11 -2.48 -11.56
C ALA A 125 -22.79 -1.01 -11.90
N LEU A 126 -22.27 -0.79 -13.10
CA LEU A 126 -21.94 0.53 -13.64
C LEU A 126 -23.09 1.00 -14.55
N VAL A 127 -23.72 2.09 -14.21
CA VAL A 127 -24.85 2.60 -14.98
C VAL A 127 -24.35 3.58 -16.04
N GLY A 128 -24.58 3.28 -17.32
CA GLY A 128 -24.10 4.04 -18.46
C GLY A 128 -23.10 3.27 -19.31
N THR A 129 -22.14 3.96 -19.89
CA THR A 129 -21.06 3.41 -20.74
C THR A 129 -19.69 3.74 -20.16
N ASN A 130 -18.62 3.21 -20.77
CA ASN A 130 -17.25 3.58 -20.39
C ASN A 130 -16.97 5.08 -20.62
N GLU A 131 -17.50 5.68 -21.69
CA GLU A 131 -17.33 7.09 -21.98
C GLU A 131 -18.22 7.98 -21.09
N GLU A 132 -19.42 7.50 -20.72
CA GLU A 132 -20.40 8.28 -19.98
C GLU A 132 -21.00 7.48 -18.82
N LEU A 133 -20.26 7.42 -17.71
CA LEU A 133 -20.75 6.85 -16.45
C LEU A 133 -21.79 7.78 -15.82
N LYS A 134 -23.01 7.28 -15.58
CA LYS A 134 -24.11 8.00 -14.92
C LYS A 134 -24.17 7.72 -13.43
N GLY A 135 -23.72 6.55 -13.00
CA GLY A 135 -23.72 6.18 -11.58
C GLY A 135 -23.25 4.74 -11.34
N VAL A 136 -23.34 4.33 -10.10
CA VAL A 136 -23.00 2.96 -9.65
C VAL A 136 -24.11 2.43 -8.76
N ILE A 137 -24.41 1.14 -8.85
CA ILE A 137 -25.31 0.40 -7.96
C ILE A 137 -24.48 -0.64 -7.24
N THR A 138 -24.55 -0.67 -5.91
CA THR A 138 -23.85 -1.66 -5.08
C THR A 138 -24.84 -2.63 -4.44
N ASP A 139 -24.33 -3.75 -3.87
CA ASP A 139 -25.14 -4.68 -3.08
C ASP A 139 -25.87 -3.97 -1.91
N GLY A 140 -25.25 -2.93 -1.35
CA GLY A 140 -25.84 -2.10 -0.32
C GLY A 140 -27.06 -1.32 -0.80
N ASP A 141 -27.01 -0.79 -2.02
CA ASP A 141 -28.12 -0.04 -2.65
C ASP A 141 -29.29 -0.98 -2.92
N ILE A 142 -29.01 -2.17 -3.47
CA ILE A 142 -30.02 -3.20 -3.70
C ILE A 142 -30.73 -3.60 -2.40
N ARG A 143 -29.95 -3.86 -1.33
CA ARG A 143 -30.52 -4.24 -0.03
C ARG A 143 -31.41 -3.14 0.57
N ARG A 144 -30.98 -1.88 0.49
CA ARG A 144 -31.79 -0.73 0.95
C ARG A 144 -33.09 -0.62 0.16
N ALA A 145 -32.99 -0.67 -1.16
CA ALA A 145 -34.18 -0.58 -2.01
C ALA A 145 -35.17 -1.72 -1.79
N LEU A 146 -34.69 -2.94 -1.51
CA LEU A 146 -35.53 -4.09 -1.20
C LEU A 146 -36.33 -3.90 0.11
N ILE A 147 -35.72 -3.25 1.11
CA ILE A 147 -36.36 -2.97 2.41
C ILE A 147 -37.41 -1.84 2.27
N ASP A 148 -37.03 -0.79 1.52
CA ASP A 148 -37.80 0.47 1.49
C ASP A 148 -38.94 0.48 0.47
N ASN A 149 -38.90 -0.40 -0.55
CA ASN A 149 -39.84 -0.36 -1.66
C ASN A 149 -40.71 -1.61 -1.79
N LYS A 150 -42.04 -1.42 -1.73
CA LYS A 150 -43.02 -2.51 -1.94
C LYS A 150 -43.02 -3.03 -3.39
N ASN A 151 -42.66 -2.18 -4.36
CA ASN A 151 -42.62 -2.51 -5.81
C ASN A 151 -41.18 -2.66 -6.31
N PHE A 152 -40.32 -3.29 -5.52
CA PHE A 152 -38.90 -3.48 -5.85
C PHE A 152 -38.65 -4.00 -7.28
N ALA A 153 -39.48 -4.93 -7.74
CA ALA A 153 -39.35 -5.54 -9.06
C ALA A 153 -39.52 -4.57 -10.25
N GLU A 154 -40.20 -3.44 -10.03
CA GLU A 154 -40.47 -2.43 -11.06
C GLU A 154 -39.38 -1.33 -11.12
N LEU A 155 -38.47 -1.32 -10.12
CA LEU A 155 -37.38 -0.34 -10.08
C LEU A 155 -36.44 -0.49 -11.25
N LYS A 156 -35.94 0.63 -11.71
CA LYS A 156 -34.93 0.73 -12.78
C LYS A 156 -33.58 1.11 -12.22
N ALA A 157 -32.52 0.88 -13.00
CA ALA A 157 -31.15 1.20 -12.60
C ALA A 157 -30.99 2.67 -12.14
N LYS A 158 -31.63 3.62 -12.81
CA LYS A 158 -31.65 5.04 -12.43
C LYS A 158 -32.25 5.34 -11.06
N ASP A 159 -33.17 4.49 -10.58
CA ASP A 159 -33.86 4.65 -9.29
C ASP A 159 -33.01 4.11 -8.12
N LEU A 160 -32.03 3.27 -8.44
CA LEU A 160 -31.17 2.56 -7.50
C LEU A 160 -29.76 3.18 -7.39
N MET A 161 -29.30 3.85 -8.46
CA MET A 161 -27.91 4.24 -8.58
C MET A 161 -27.52 5.40 -7.66
N ASN A 162 -26.28 5.36 -7.19
CA ASN A 162 -25.58 6.54 -6.67
C ASN A 162 -24.94 7.28 -7.86
N SER A 163 -25.37 8.51 -8.12
CA SER A 163 -24.88 9.33 -9.23
C SER A 163 -23.49 9.95 -8.99
N ASN A 164 -22.98 9.87 -7.77
CA ASN A 164 -21.68 10.42 -7.38
C ASN A 164 -20.74 9.34 -6.84
N PRO A 165 -20.35 8.33 -7.65
CA PRO A 165 -19.42 7.32 -7.22
C PRO A 165 -18.05 7.94 -6.94
N LEU A 166 -17.30 7.33 -6.03
CA LEU A 166 -15.91 7.70 -5.82
C LEU A 166 -15.05 7.17 -6.96
N ILE A 167 -14.19 8.04 -7.47
CA ILE A 167 -13.35 7.78 -8.64
C ILE A 167 -11.87 7.81 -8.24
N ALA A 168 -11.08 6.91 -8.81
CA ALA A 168 -9.61 6.96 -8.82
C ALA A 168 -9.12 7.09 -10.27
N LEU A 169 -7.93 7.66 -10.46
CA LEU A 169 -7.24 7.58 -11.73
C LEU A 169 -6.43 6.27 -11.81
N GLU A 170 -6.30 5.71 -13.01
CA GLU A 170 -5.47 4.51 -13.21
C GLU A 170 -4.01 4.71 -12.79
N SER A 171 -3.51 5.96 -12.84
CA SER A 171 -2.17 6.37 -12.42
C SER A 171 -2.03 6.64 -10.92
N ASP A 172 -3.13 6.67 -10.16
CA ASP A 172 -3.06 6.92 -8.72
C ASP A 172 -2.26 5.82 -8.03
N ASN A 173 -1.54 6.17 -6.97
CA ASN A 173 -0.87 5.18 -6.13
C ASN A 173 -1.93 4.33 -5.40
N LEU A 174 -1.70 3.01 -5.39
CA LEU A 174 -2.62 2.03 -4.81
C LEU A 174 -2.94 2.32 -3.34
N GLN A 175 -1.94 2.67 -2.53
CA GLN A 175 -2.14 2.95 -1.10
C GLN A 175 -3.00 4.20 -0.87
N VAL A 176 -2.86 5.22 -1.72
CA VAL A 176 -3.69 6.42 -1.67
C VAL A 176 -5.14 6.07 -1.97
N ALA A 177 -5.38 5.25 -2.99
CA ALA A 177 -6.71 4.75 -3.34
C ALA A 177 -7.32 3.93 -2.20
N GLU A 178 -6.56 2.98 -1.62
CA GLU A 178 -6.99 2.19 -0.47
C GLU A 178 -7.32 3.04 0.77
N LYS A 179 -6.50 4.05 1.06
CA LYS A 179 -6.76 4.99 2.16
C LYS A 179 -8.07 5.73 1.95
N ARG A 180 -8.30 6.24 0.74
CA ARG A 180 -9.57 6.92 0.38
C ARG A 180 -10.78 5.99 0.54
N MET A 181 -10.67 4.73 0.14
CA MET A 181 -11.75 3.74 0.33
C MET A 181 -12.07 3.53 1.81
N ARG A 182 -11.05 3.39 2.65
CA ARG A 182 -11.22 3.23 4.11
C ARG A 182 -11.86 4.46 4.77
N GLU A 183 -11.38 5.65 4.44
CA GLU A 183 -11.92 6.91 4.99
C GLU A 183 -13.38 7.13 4.58
N ALA A 184 -13.72 6.82 3.34
CA ALA A 184 -15.07 6.92 2.82
C ALA A 184 -15.97 5.72 3.17
N LYS A 185 -15.42 4.66 3.80
CA LYS A 185 -16.13 3.41 4.14
C LYS A 185 -16.79 2.76 2.93
N VAL A 186 -16.11 2.76 1.80
CA VAL A 186 -16.55 2.08 0.56
C VAL A 186 -15.60 0.95 0.21
N GLN A 187 -16.12 -0.11 -0.42
CA GLN A 187 -15.35 -1.29 -0.80
C GLN A 187 -14.74 -1.20 -2.21
N CYS A 188 -15.13 -0.19 -3.00
CA CYS A 188 -14.63 -0.04 -4.36
C CYS A 188 -14.52 1.43 -4.79
N LEU A 189 -13.61 1.70 -5.74
CA LEU A 189 -13.58 2.93 -6.53
C LEU A 189 -13.71 2.58 -8.01
N ILE A 190 -14.38 3.45 -8.74
CA ILE A 190 -14.42 3.38 -10.19
C ILE A 190 -13.13 4.01 -10.72
N VAL A 191 -12.44 3.30 -11.62
CA VAL A 191 -11.17 3.77 -12.16
C VAL A 191 -11.37 4.40 -13.52
N LYS A 192 -10.82 5.59 -13.70
CA LYS A 192 -10.86 6.33 -14.95
C LYS A 192 -9.46 6.60 -15.49
N ASN A 193 -9.36 6.73 -16.81
CA ASN A 193 -8.17 7.21 -17.50
C ASN A 193 -8.15 8.75 -17.58
N LEU A 194 -7.08 9.29 -18.18
CA LEU A 194 -6.90 10.74 -18.33
C LEU A 194 -7.92 11.42 -19.26
N ILE A 195 -8.60 10.67 -20.13
CA ILE A 195 -9.67 11.16 -20.99
C ILE A 195 -11.07 10.94 -20.38
N ASN A 196 -11.12 10.62 -19.08
CA ASN A 196 -12.33 10.47 -18.27
C ASN A 196 -13.20 9.24 -18.60
N GLU A 197 -12.66 8.24 -19.30
CA GLU A 197 -13.34 6.98 -19.55
C GLU A 197 -13.14 6.00 -18.37
N VAL A 198 -14.14 5.19 -18.10
CA VAL A 198 -14.06 4.11 -17.12
C VAL A 198 -13.22 2.97 -17.70
N VAL A 199 -12.10 2.68 -17.05
CA VAL A 199 -11.16 1.63 -17.49
C VAL A 199 -11.09 0.45 -16.51
N GLY A 200 -11.70 0.58 -15.33
CA GLY A 200 -11.67 -0.49 -14.35
C GLY A 200 -12.43 -0.18 -13.07
N VAL A 201 -12.33 -1.13 -12.15
CA VAL A 201 -12.81 -1.04 -10.76
C VAL A 201 -11.71 -1.57 -9.84
N ILE A 202 -11.36 -0.81 -8.81
CA ILE A 202 -10.46 -1.27 -7.74
C ILE A 202 -11.27 -1.62 -6.50
N GLN A 203 -10.95 -2.75 -5.85
CA GLN A 203 -11.61 -3.21 -4.63
C GLN A 203 -10.59 -3.50 -3.53
N ILE A 204 -10.95 -3.24 -2.28
CA ILE A 204 -10.24 -3.77 -1.12
C ILE A 204 -10.99 -5.01 -0.65
N PHE A 205 -10.28 -6.12 -0.57
CA PHE A 205 -10.73 -7.29 0.18
C PHE A 205 -10.07 -7.22 1.56
N GLU A 206 -10.88 -7.13 2.61
CA GLU A 206 -10.43 -7.30 4.00
C GLU A 206 -10.14 -8.77 4.31
#